data_be3ccddb24abcd6f420f8693b29a394a
#
_entry.id   be3ccddb24abcd6f420f8693b29a394a
#
_cell.length_a   1.000
_cell.length_b   1.000
_cell.length_c   1.000
_cell.angle_alpha   90.00
_cell.angle_beta   90.00
_cell.angle_gamma   90.00
#
_symmetry.space_group_name_H-M   'P 1'
#
loop_
_entity.id
_entity.type
_entity.pdbx_description
1 polymer ?
#
loop_
_entity_poly.entity_id
_entity_poly.type
_entity_poly.pdbx_seq_one_letter_code
_entity_poly.pdbx_strand_id
1 'polypeptide(L)'
;MPSPPAQGRPPKRPFLDALLKFAVFPSQEPTAAMTQADHANAAPAREQPQDENKLIAERREKLKALRERQAAGGAVAFPNDFKPQDRAAALQAAHGGKTGDELQAGEKISASIAGRLMLKRVMGKASFATVQDATGRIQIYVTREDVGEEAYADFKRWDLGDIIAAEGYVFKTQKGELSIHATRLRLLTKSLRPLPDKFHGMQDQELKYRQRYVDLIMDESARQRFALRSRALGVLREFMVNEGFMEVETPMLHPIPGGANAKPFVTHHNALEQDMFLRIAPELYLKRLIVGGFERVFEINRSFRNEGVNVRHNPEFTIMESYCSTIAS
;
A
#
# COMPACT_ATOMS: atom_id res chain seq x y z
N MET A 1 32.22 51.96 -27.24
CA MET A 1 31.00 51.21 -26.91
C MET A 1 31.41 49.78 -26.61
N PRO A 2 31.23 49.28 -25.41
CA PRO A 2 31.52 47.88 -25.06
C PRO A 2 30.36 46.98 -25.49
N SER A 3 30.71 45.78 -26.02
CA SER A 3 29.79 44.73 -26.47
C SER A 3 28.98 44.14 -25.32
N PRO A 4 27.72 43.70 -25.54
CA PRO A 4 26.90 43.12 -24.51
C PRO A 4 27.40 41.72 -24.07
N PRO A 5 27.22 41.32 -22.81
CA PRO A 5 27.67 40.05 -22.33
C PRO A 5 26.84 38.88 -22.91
N ALA A 6 27.54 37.79 -23.20
CA ALA A 6 26.96 36.57 -23.73
C ALA A 6 25.89 35.98 -22.78
N GLN A 7 24.72 35.72 -23.32
CA GLN A 7 23.62 35.03 -22.63
C GLN A 7 24.06 33.60 -22.27
N GLY A 8 24.20 33.32 -20.99
CA GLY A 8 24.46 31.99 -20.48
C GLY A 8 23.32 31.04 -20.87
N ARG A 9 23.68 29.81 -21.24
CA ARG A 9 22.73 28.72 -21.48
C ARG A 9 21.89 28.52 -20.23
N PRO A 10 20.56 28.30 -20.40
CA PRO A 10 19.71 28.00 -19.24
C PRO A 10 20.18 26.72 -18.55
N PRO A 11 20.09 26.62 -17.21
CA PRO A 11 20.55 25.46 -16.47
C PRO A 11 19.79 24.21 -16.93
N LYS A 12 20.52 23.11 -17.08
CA LYS A 12 19.96 21.77 -17.38
C LYS A 12 18.86 21.48 -16.38
N ARG A 13 17.68 21.12 -16.85
CA ARG A 13 16.49 20.83 -16.06
C ARG A 13 16.64 19.47 -15.37
N PRO A 14 17.09 19.35 -14.09
CA PRO A 14 17.29 18.07 -13.41
C PRO A 14 16.00 17.29 -13.19
N PHE A 15 14.85 17.94 -13.36
CA PHE A 15 13.52 17.37 -13.18
C PHE A 15 13.13 16.36 -14.26
N LEU A 16 13.44 16.66 -15.54
CA LEU A 16 13.14 15.72 -16.63
C LEU A 16 14.00 14.45 -16.53
N ASP A 17 15.26 14.60 -16.11
CA ASP A 17 16.17 13.47 -15.90
C ASP A 17 15.74 12.61 -14.69
N ALA A 18 15.15 13.21 -13.66
CA ALA A 18 14.58 12.48 -12.51
C ALA A 18 13.32 11.70 -12.91
N LEU A 19 12.41 12.30 -13.69
CA LEU A 19 11.23 11.61 -14.22
C LEU A 19 11.57 10.48 -15.19
N LEU A 20 12.56 10.67 -16.05
CA LEU A 20 13.01 9.65 -17.01
C LEU A 20 13.70 8.46 -16.33
N LYS A 21 14.41 8.66 -15.21
CA LYS A 21 15.00 7.56 -14.41
C LYS A 21 13.97 6.70 -13.71
N PHE A 22 12.76 7.21 -13.50
CA PHE A 22 11.65 6.45 -12.89
C PHE A 22 10.73 5.76 -13.91
N ALA A 23 10.88 6.03 -15.22
CA ALA A 23 10.02 5.52 -16.28
C ALA A 23 10.55 4.22 -16.94
N VAL A 24 11.61 3.61 -16.42
CA VAL A 24 12.06 2.30 -16.93
C VAL A 24 11.19 1.20 -16.29
N PHE A 25 9.99 1.01 -16.83
CA PHE A 25 9.28 -0.24 -16.73
C PHE A 25 9.74 -1.15 -17.86
N PRO A 26 9.98 -2.46 -17.62
CA PRO A 26 10.12 -3.39 -18.72
C PRO A 26 8.80 -3.36 -19.51
N SER A 27 8.88 -2.97 -20.76
CA SER A 27 7.80 -3.02 -21.74
C SER A 27 7.39 -4.49 -21.91
N GLN A 28 6.25 -4.88 -21.34
CA GLN A 28 5.54 -6.05 -21.86
C GLN A 28 4.84 -5.60 -23.14
N GLU A 29 5.27 -6.17 -24.26
CA GLU A 29 4.63 -5.99 -25.55
C GLU A 29 3.15 -6.38 -25.47
N PRO A 30 2.25 -5.64 -26.16
CA PRO A 30 0.86 -6.02 -26.24
C PRO A 30 0.73 -7.24 -27.17
N THR A 31 0.44 -8.38 -26.61
CA THR A 31 0.06 -9.56 -27.37
C THR A 31 -1.24 -9.30 -28.15
N ALA A 32 -1.20 -9.71 -29.39
CA ALA A 32 -2.13 -9.54 -30.51
C ALA A 32 -3.63 -9.58 -30.16
N ALA A 33 -4.38 -8.84 -30.96
CA ALA A 33 -5.83 -8.86 -31.09
C ALA A 33 -6.39 -10.29 -31.17
N MET A 34 -7.27 -10.66 -30.23
CA MET A 34 -8.14 -11.81 -30.36
C MET A 34 -9.50 -11.35 -30.86
N THR A 35 -9.81 -11.85 -32.04
CA THR A 35 -11.12 -11.89 -32.71
C THR A 35 -12.21 -12.37 -31.77
N GLN A 36 -13.37 -11.71 -31.85
CA GLN A 36 -14.64 -12.20 -31.29
C GLN A 36 -14.96 -13.60 -31.84
N ALA A 37 -15.05 -14.56 -30.95
CA ALA A 37 -15.74 -15.81 -31.19
C ALA A 37 -16.60 -16.12 -29.97
N ASP A 38 -17.89 -16.27 -30.20
CA ASP A 38 -18.91 -16.68 -29.24
C ASP A 38 -18.47 -17.95 -28.48
N HIS A 39 -18.32 -17.80 -27.18
CA HIS A 39 -18.42 -18.90 -26.25
C HIS A 39 -19.25 -18.48 -25.04
N ALA A 40 -20.52 -18.87 -25.07
CA ALA A 40 -21.27 -19.10 -23.86
C ALA A 40 -20.48 -20.10 -23.02
N ASN A 41 -19.75 -19.61 -22.04
CA ASN A 41 -19.10 -20.45 -21.06
C ASN A 41 -19.52 -20.00 -19.66
N ALA A 42 -20.07 -20.97 -18.94
CA ALA A 42 -20.58 -20.81 -17.60
C ALA A 42 -19.54 -20.11 -16.70
N ALA A 43 -19.94 -19.07 -16.01
CA ALA A 43 -19.15 -18.44 -14.96
C ALA A 43 -18.72 -19.52 -13.96
N PRO A 44 -17.44 -19.58 -13.55
CA PRO A 44 -17.02 -20.50 -12.51
C PRO A 44 -17.84 -20.21 -11.25
N ALA A 45 -18.38 -21.29 -10.66
CA ALA A 45 -19.20 -21.24 -9.48
C ALA A 45 -18.50 -20.40 -8.41
N ARG A 46 -19.17 -19.33 -7.94
CA ARG A 46 -18.79 -18.60 -6.73
C ARG A 46 -18.72 -19.63 -5.62
N GLU A 47 -17.58 -19.76 -4.95
CA GLU A 47 -17.48 -20.49 -3.70
C GLU A 47 -18.64 -20.06 -2.81
N GLN A 48 -19.41 -21.03 -2.32
CA GLN A 48 -20.72 -20.75 -1.76
C GLN A 48 -20.56 -19.94 -0.47
N PRO A 49 -21.45 -18.94 -0.21
CA PRO A 49 -21.44 -18.13 1.02
C PRO A 49 -21.46 -18.96 2.32
N GLN A 50 -21.88 -20.22 2.25
CA GLN A 50 -21.93 -21.16 3.37
C GLN A 50 -20.53 -21.60 3.84
N ASP A 51 -19.55 -21.76 2.94
CA ASP A 51 -18.19 -22.20 3.32
C ASP A 51 -17.40 -21.06 3.96
N GLU A 52 -17.55 -19.82 3.48
CA GLU A 52 -16.90 -18.66 4.11
C GLU A 52 -17.41 -18.43 5.54
N ASN A 53 -18.72 -18.54 5.76
CA ASN A 53 -19.32 -18.39 7.09
C ASN A 53 -18.82 -19.48 8.06
N LYS A 54 -18.64 -20.72 7.60
CA LYS A 54 -18.09 -21.79 8.40
C LYS A 54 -16.63 -21.52 8.79
N LEU A 55 -15.78 -21.08 7.85
CA LEU A 55 -14.39 -20.71 8.13
C LEU A 55 -14.30 -19.54 9.12
N ILE A 56 -15.18 -18.55 9.00
CA ILE A 56 -15.24 -17.43 9.95
C ILE A 56 -15.65 -17.94 11.35
N ALA A 57 -16.62 -18.84 11.44
CA ALA A 57 -17.03 -19.43 12.71
C ALA A 57 -15.87 -20.21 13.37
N GLU A 58 -15.19 -21.06 12.62
CA GLU A 58 -14.01 -21.81 13.11
C GLU A 58 -12.89 -20.88 13.61
N ARG A 59 -12.62 -19.78 12.90
CA ARG A 59 -11.61 -18.80 13.33
C ARG A 59 -12.02 -18.02 14.57
N ARG A 60 -13.33 -17.74 14.73
CA ARG A 60 -13.88 -17.13 15.95
C ARG A 60 -13.75 -18.05 17.15
N GLU A 61 -13.99 -19.34 16.99
CA GLU A 61 -13.76 -20.33 18.07
C GLU A 61 -12.26 -20.41 18.46
N LYS A 62 -11.35 -20.37 17.49
CA LYS A 62 -9.91 -20.28 17.78
C LYS A 62 -9.56 -19.01 18.55
N LEU A 63 -10.16 -17.86 18.22
CA LEU A 63 -9.96 -16.63 18.97
C LEU A 63 -10.54 -16.71 20.37
N LYS A 64 -11.72 -17.32 20.53
CA LYS A 64 -12.33 -17.56 21.84
C LYS A 64 -11.39 -18.38 22.74
N ALA A 65 -10.85 -19.48 22.22
CA ALA A 65 -9.88 -20.30 22.95
C ALA A 65 -8.60 -19.53 23.36
N LEU A 66 -8.10 -18.60 22.49
CA LEU A 66 -6.99 -17.73 22.85
C LEU A 66 -7.33 -16.78 24.00
N ARG A 67 -8.54 -16.21 24.02
CA ARG A 67 -9.02 -15.33 25.09
C ARG A 67 -9.24 -16.08 26.39
N GLU A 68 -9.77 -17.29 26.34
CA GLU A 68 -9.92 -18.17 27.50
C GLU A 68 -8.55 -18.55 28.12
N ARG A 69 -7.56 -18.87 27.26
CA ARG A 69 -6.19 -19.09 27.70
C ARG A 69 -5.60 -17.85 28.39
N GLN A 70 -5.82 -16.65 27.82
CA GLN A 70 -5.41 -15.39 28.46
C GLN A 70 -6.10 -15.17 29.81
N ALA A 71 -7.41 -15.40 29.92
CA ALA A 71 -8.17 -15.27 31.17
C ALA A 71 -7.69 -16.23 32.25
N ALA A 72 -7.16 -17.38 31.86
CA ALA A 72 -6.53 -18.36 32.77
C ALA A 72 -5.08 -18.02 33.16
N GLY A 73 -4.60 -16.80 32.85
CA GLY A 73 -3.23 -16.35 33.15
C GLY A 73 -2.18 -16.75 32.13
N GLY A 74 -2.57 -17.26 30.95
CA GLY A 74 -1.69 -17.61 29.86
C GLY A 74 -1.34 -16.41 28.94
N ALA A 75 -0.80 -16.70 27.76
CA ALA A 75 -0.38 -15.70 26.80
C ALA A 75 -1.50 -14.76 26.36
N VAL A 76 -1.17 -13.48 26.18
CA VAL A 76 -2.11 -12.45 25.70
C VAL A 76 -2.56 -12.79 24.28
N ALA A 77 -3.88 -12.73 24.03
CA ALA A 77 -4.47 -13.07 22.72
C ALA A 77 -4.06 -12.10 21.59
N PHE A 78 -3.83 -10.82 21.92
CA PHE A 78 -3.35 -9.78 21.00
C PHE A 78 -2.17 -9.03 21.62
N PRO A 79 -0.98 -9.64 21.66
CA PRO A 79 0.20 -8.99 22.21
C PRO A 79 0.64 -7.81 21.35
N ASN A 80 1.11 -6.72 21.99
CA ASN A 80 1.59 -5.50 21.34
C ASN A 80 3.02 -5.11 21.74
N ASP A 81 3.70 -5.98 22.44
CA ASP A 81 5.04 -5.80 22.99
C ASP A 81 6.16 -6.22 22.02
N PHE A 82 5.83 -6.95 20.95
CA PHE A 82 6.81 -7.40 19.96
C PHE A 82 7.22 -6.27 19.01
N LYS A 83 8.53 -6.01 18.93
CA LYS A 83 9.11 -5.02 18.00
C LYS A 83 10.08 -5.74 17.05
N PRO A 84 9.69 -5.96 15.79
CA PRO A 84 10.59 -6.55 14.81
C PRO A 84 11.81 -5.64 14.57
N GLN A 85 13.00 -6.22 14.54
CA GLN A 85 14.24 -5.50 14.28
C GLN A 85 14.55 -5.44 12.78
N ASP A 86 14.01 -6.41 12.01
CA ASP A 86 14.33 -6.59 10.61
C ASP A 86 13.10 -6.43 9.73
N ARG A 87 13.36 -6.21 8.43
CA ARG A 87 12.38 -6.14 7.36
C ARG A 87 12.74 -7.10 6.24
N ALA A 88 11.72 -7.70 5.62
CA ALA A 88 11.91 -8.70 4.56
C ALA A 88 12.82 -8.18 3.42
N ALA A 89 12.56 -6.97 2.91
CA ALA A 89 13.38 -6.41 1.83
C ALA A 89 14.82 -6.12 2.28
N ALA A 90 15.04 -5.67 3.51
CA ALA A 90 16.39 -5.40 4.03
C ALA A 90 17.20 -6.70 4.15
N LEU A 91 16.61 -7.77 4.68
CA LEU A 91 17.24 -9.09 4.75
C LEU A 91 17.56 -9.63 3.34
N GLN A 92 16.64 -9.50 2.39
CA GLN A 92 16.85 -9.90 1.00
C GLN A 92 18.00 -9.10 0.34
N ALA A 93 18.04 -7.79 0.54
CA ALA A 93 19.10 -6.93 -0.01
C ALA A 93 20.48 -7.24 0.59
N ALA A 94 20.55 -7.49 1.91
CA ALA A 94 21.80 -7.74 2.59
C ALA A 94 22.36 -9.17 2.38
N HIS A 95 21.48 -10.15 2.22
CA HIS A 95 21.86 -11.56 2.29
C HIS A 95 21.37 -12.39 1.09
N GLY A 96 20.50 -11.86 0.26
CA GLY A 96 19.92 -12.58 -0.90
C GLY A 96 20.96 -13.03 -1.94
N GLY A 97 22.06 -12.29 -2.09
CA GLY A 97 23.18 -12.63 -3.00
C GLY A 97 24.15 -13.68 -2.46
N LYS A 98 24.18 -13.90 -1.13
CA LYS A 98 25.12 -14.85 -0.50
C LYS A 98 24.74 -16.30 -0.82
N THR A 99 25.73 -17.19 -0.89
CA THR A 99 25.48 -18.64 -1.00
C THR A 99 25.05 -19.24 0.35
N GLY A 100 24.55 -20.49 0.35
CA GLY A 100 24.24 -21.21 1.58
C GLY A 100 25.47 -21.42 2.46
N ASP A 101 26.61 -21.76 1.83
CA ASP A 101 27.86 -22.01 2.52
C ASP A 101 28.42 -20.73 3.16
N GLU A 102 28.36 -19.60 2.47
CA GLU A 102 28.75 -18.30 3.02
C GLU A 102 27.93 -17.89 4.26
N LEU A 103 26.63 -18.23 4.29
CA LEU A 103 25.77 -17.97 5.44
C LEU A 103 26.02 -18.94 6.61
N GLN A 104 26.56 -20.14 6.33
CA GLN A 104 26.86 -21.16 7.34
C GLN A 104 28.28 -21.04 7.88
N ALA A 105 29.22 -20.50 7.10
CA ALA A 105 30.64 -20.39 7.48
C ALA A 105 30.94 -19.33 8.54
N GLY A 106 30.00 -18.38 8.79
CA GLY A 106 30.12 -17.30 9.75
C GLY A 106 29.26 -17.49 10.99
N GLU A 107 29.21 -16.45 11.84
CA GLU A 107 28.25 -16.39 12.93
C GLU A 107 26.82 -16.39 12.38
N LYS A 108 25.94 -17.07 13.09
CA LYS A 108 24.51 -17.09 12.72
C LYS A 108 23.93 -15.67 12.74
N ILE A 109 23.51 -15.20 11.58
CA ILE A 109 22.90 -13.88 11.43
C ILE A 109 21.50 -13.93 12.03
N SER A 110 21.33 -13.34 13.21
CA SER A 110 20.04 -13.28 13.87
C SER A 110 19.06 -12.44 13.05
N ALA A 111 17.77 -12.82 13.08
CA ALA A 111 16.69 -12.11 12.42
C ALA A 111 15.43 -12.13 13.28
N SER A 112 14.74 -10.99 13.33
CA SER A 112 13.49 -10.80 14.07
C SER A 112 12.50 -10.05 13.20
N ILE A 113 11.45 -10.75 12.73
CA ILE A 113 10.44 -10.21 11.81
C ILE A 113 9.04 -10.35 12.37
N ALA A 114 8.14 -9.50 11.90
CA ALA A 114 6.70 -9.67 12.05
C ALA A 114 5.99 -9.37 10.74
N GLY A 115 4.93 -10.11 10.46
CA GLY A 115 4.16 -9.92 9.23
C GLY A 115 2.97 -10.87 9.11
N ARG A 116 2.28 -10.76 8.00
CA ARG A 116 1.11 -11.58 7.68
C ARG A 116 1.52 -12.92 7.11
N LEU A 117 0.94 -13.98 7.66
CA LEU A 117 1.10 -15.36 7.17
C LEU A 117 0.36 -15.52 5.82
N MET A 118 1.11 -15.57 4.72
CA MET A 118 0.54 -15.63 3.36
C MET A 118 0.54 -17.04 2.78
N LEU A 119 1.45 -17.88 3.22
CA LEU A 119 1.53 -19.29 2.81
C LEU A 119 1.99 -20.11 4.00
N LYS A 120 1.45 -21.32 4.12
CA LYS A 120 1.88 -22.30 5.11
C LYS A 120 1.85 -23.70 4.50
N ARG A 121 2.95 -24.43 4.62
CA ARG A 121 3.09 -25.82 4.21
C ARG A 121 3.64 -26.62 5.37
N VAL A 122 2.81 -27.47 5.94
CA VAL A 122 3.18 -28.38 7.02
C VAL A 122 3.63 -29.73 6.43
N MET A 123 4.83 -30.19 6.81
CA MET A 123 5.44 -31.43 6.34
C MET A 123 5.93 -32.24 7.54
N GLY A 124 4.99 -32.82 8.30
CA GLY A 124 5.32 -33.65 9.47
C GLY A 124 5.96 -32.84 10.61
N LYS A 125 7.27 -33.03 10.84
CA LYS A 125 8.04 -32.38 11.92
C LYS A 125 8.60 -31.01 11.54
N ALA A 126 8.55 -30.66 10.24
CA ALA A 126 9.03 -29.38 9.72
C ALA A 126 7.92 -28.69 8.91
N SER A 127 8.04 -27.39 8.74
CA SER A 127 7.09 -26.57 8.01
C SER A 127 7.80 -25.42 7.33
N PHE A 128 7.26 -24.98 6.20
CA PHE A 128 7.61 -23.69 5.59
C PHE A 128 6.41 -22.77 5.63
N ALA A 129 6.68 -21.50 5.87
CA ALA A 129 5.66 -20.47 5.74
C ALA A 129 6.25 -19.22 5.12
N THR A 130 5.40 -18.43 4.46
CA THR A 130 5.78 -17.13 3.90
C THR A 130 5.13 -16.04 4.72
N VAL A 131 5.94 -15.15 5.25
CA VAL A 131 5.53 -13.98 6.02
C VAL A 131 5.69 -12.74 5.14
N GLN A 132 4.67 -11.91 5.09
CA GLN A 132 4.65 -10.65 4.36
C GLN A 132 4.62 -9.48 5.34
N ASP A 133 5.62 -8.62 5.28
CA ASP A 133 5.63 -7.33 5.96
C ASP A 133 5.31 -6.17 5.00
N ALA A 134 5.52 -4.93 5.45
CA ALA A 134 5.27 -3.74 4.62
C ALA A 134 6.24 -3.63 3.42
N THR A 135 7.40 -4.29 3.47
CA THR A 135 8.48 -4.17 2.49
C THR A 135 8.54 -5.31 1.49
N GLY A 136 8.01 -6.48 1.86
CA GLY A 136 8.06 -7.65 0.98
C GLY A 136 7.69 -8.96 1.68
N ARG A 137 8.18 -10.05 1.13
CA ARG A 137 7.95 -11.41 1.62
C ARG A 137 9.26 -12.10 1.95
N ILE A 138 9.25 -12.89 3.01
CA ILE A 138 10.36 -13.76 3.37
C ILE A 138 9.82 -15.12 3.83
N GLN A 139 10.54 -16.17 3.51
CA GLN A 139 10.21 -17.51 3.97
C GLN A 139 10.71 -17.72 5.40
N ILE A 140 9.95 -18.44 6.19
CA ILE A 140 10.39 -19.00 7.48
C ILE A 140 10.36 -20.52 7.42
N TYR A 141 11.37 -21.14 8.00
CA TYR A 141 11.46 -22.57 8.24
C TYR A 141 11.25 -22.84 9.71
N VAL A 142 10.33 -23.73 10.02
CA VAL A 142 9.89 -24.03 11.39
C VAL A 142 10.02 -25.51 11.63
N THR A 143 10.80 -25.91 12.62
CA THR A 143 10.87 -27.29 13.07
C THR A 143 10.30 -27.45 14.48
N ARG A 144 9.77 -28.62 14.78
CA ARG A 144 9.29 -28.94 16.11
C ARG A 144 10.41 -28.94 17.15
N GLU A 145 11.63 -29.32 16.73
CA GLU A 145 12.80 -29.41 17.61
C GLU A 145 13.27 -28.02 18.05
N ASP A 146 13.28 -27.04 17.15
CA ASP A 146 13.80 -25.69 17.45
C ASP A 146 12.81 -24.81 18.18
N VAL A 147 11.52 -24.86 17.84
CA VAL A 147 10.51 -23.99 18.46
C VAL A 147 9.80 -24.64 19.65
N GLY A 148 9.97 -25.93 19.83
CA GLY A 148 9.29 -26.71 20.86
C GLY A 148 7.94 -27.26 20.40
N GLU A 149 7.48 -28.30 21.11
CA GLU A 149 6.27 -29.05 20.73
C GLU A 149 5.00 -28.21 20.79
N GLU A 150 4.83 -27.43 21.87
CA GLU A 150 3.67 -26.57 22.07
C GLU A 150 3.56 -25.47 21.02
N ALA A 151 4.65 -24.71 20.81
CA ALA A 151 4.68 -23.63 19.81
C ALA A 151 4.47 -24.17 18.40
N TYR A 152 5.00 -25.35 18.08
CA TYR A 152 4.78 -25.99 16.79
C TYR A 152 3.33 -26.46 16.62
N ALA A 153 2.71 -27.00 17.68
CA ALA A 153 1.30 -27.38 17.67
C ALA A 153 0.38 -26.16 17.48
N ASP A 154 0.67 -25.05 18.15
CA ASP A 154 -0.04 -23.79 17.96
C ASP A 154 0.15 -23.24 16.54
N PHE A 155 1.38 -23.24 16.00
CA PHE A 155 1.67 -22.83 14.62
C PHE A 155 0.85 -23.62 13.58
N LYS A 156 0.67 -24.92 13.78
CA LYS A 156 -0.17 -25.72 12.88
C LYS A 156 -1.64 -25.28 12.87
N ARG A 157 -2.14 -24.71 13.96
CA ARG A 157 -3.53 -24.20 14.09
C ARG A 157 -3.71 -22.79 13.54
N TRP A 158 -2.62 -22.02 13.32
CA TRP A 158 -2.72 -20.68 12.76
C TRP A 158 -3.26 -20.73 11.33
N ASP A 159 -3.95 -19.67 10.94
CA ASP A 159 -4.59 -19.56 9.63
C ASP A 159 -3.86 -18.56 8.73
N LEU A 160 -4.03 -18.72 7.43
CA LEU A 160 -3.57 -17.71 6.47
C LEU A 160 -4.27 -16.39 6.75
N GLY A 161 -3.49 -15.31 6.75
CA GLY A 161 -3.94 -13.98 7.15
C GLY A 161 -3.59 -13.59 8.58
N ASP A 162 -3.25 -14.51 9.47
CA ASP A 162 -2.78 -14.20 10.81
C ASP A 162 -1.52 -13.32 10.76
N ILE A 163 -1.36 -12.42 11.73
CA ILE A 163 -0.10 -11.69 11.92
C ILE A 163 0.72 -12.46 12.94
N ILE A 164 1.95 -12.76 12.55
CA ILE A 164 2.86 -13.56 13.36
C ILE A 164 4.21 -12.87 13.51
N ALA A 165 4.92 -13.20 14.58
CA ALA A 165 6.32 -12.89 14.79
C ALA A 165 7.16 -14.17 14.66
N ALA A 166 8.35 -14.02 14.12
CA ALA A 166 9.37 -15.06 14.04
C ALA A 166 10.73 -14.49 14.37
N GLU A 167 11.43 -15.15 15.27
CA GLU A 167 12.83 -14.88 15.63
C GLU A 167 13.66 -16.12 15.34
N GLY A 168 14.88 -15.92 14.87
CA GLY A 168 15.78 -17.01 14.53
C GLY A 168 17.01 -16.52 13.82
N TYR A 169 17.49 -17.25 12.82
CA TYR A 169 18.65 -16.89 12.05
C TYR A 169 18.45 -17.10 10.55
N VAL A 170 19.14 -16.29 9.76
CA VAL A 170 19.08 -16.33 8.29
C VAL A 170 19.84 -17.54 7.76
N PHE A 171 19.27 -18.24 6.79
CA PHE A 171 19.91 -19.34 6.05
C PHE A 171 19.37 -19.41 4.62
N LYS A 172 19.97 -20.20 3.78
CA LYS A 172 19.44 -20.56 2.46
C LYS A 172 18.97 -22.00 2.42
N THR A 173 17.82 -22.21 1.82
CA THR A 173 17.32 -23.56 1.53
C THR A 173 18.16 -24.20 0.42
N GLN A 174 18.05 -25.51 0.26
CA GLN A 174 18.70 -26.26 -0.85
C GLN A 174 18.33 -25.70 -2.24
N LYS A 175 17.17 -25.06 -2.38
CA LYS A 175 16.73 -24.39 -3.62
C LYS A 175 17.25 -22.96 -3.76
N GLY A 176 18.09 -22.51 -2.84
CA GLY A 176 18.67 -21.17 -2.87
C GLY A 176 17.76 -20.04 -2.34
N GLU A 177 16.59 -20.35 -1.76
CA GLU A 177 15.69 -19.34 -1.22
C GLU A 177 16.17 -18.86 0.16
N LEU A 178 16.34 -17.53 0.32
CA LEU A 178 16.69 -16.91 1.61
C LEU A 178 15.53 -17.07 2.58
N SER A 179 15.81 -17.65 3.73
CA SER A 179 14.81 -18.00 4.72
C SER A 179 15.31 -17.71 6.13
N ILE A 180 14.38 -17.61 7.08
CA ILE A 180 14.69 -17.54 8.50
C ILE A 180 14.41 -18.91 9.12
N HIS A 181 15.41 -19.52 9.73
CA HIS A 181 15.26 -20.68 10.58
C HIS A 181 14.72 -20.22 11.91
N ALA A 182 13.44 -20.42 12.15
CA ALA A 182 12.75 -19.91 13.33
C ALA A 182 13.10 -20.73 14.57
N THR A 183 13.54 -20.05 15.62
CA THR A 183 13.75 -20.59 16.97
C THR A 183 12.65 -20.17 17.93
N ARG A 184 11.94 -19.07 17.63
CA ARG A 184 10.79 -18.62 18.40
C ARG A 184 9.69 -18.13 17.46
N LEU A 185 8.45 -18.45 17.80
CA LEU A 185 7.26 -18.03 17.07
C LEU A 185 6.22 -17.48 18.02
N ARG A 186 5.49 -16.46 17.57
CA ARG A 186 4.40 -15.89 18.34
C ARG A 186 3.27 -15.43 17.44
N LEU A 187 2.03 -15.75 17.81
CA LEU A 187 0.85 -15.15 17.18
C LEU A 187 0.67 -13.74 17.76
N LEU A 188 0.56 -12.75 16.88
CA LEU A 188 0.33 -11.35 17.27
C LEU A 188 -1.12 -10.95 17.04
N THR A 189 -1.73 -11.38 15.93
CA THR A 189 -3.13 -11.05 15.63
C THR A 189 -3.79 -12.18 14.87
N LYS A 190 -4.95 -12.62 15.35
CA LYS A 190 -5.78 -13.62 14.69
C LYS A 190 -6.63 -13.00 13.59
N SER A 191 -6.48 -13.47 12.36
CA SER A 191 -7.35 -13.11 11.24
C SER A 191 -8.66 -13.87 11.30
N LEU A 192 -9.78 -13.16 11.31
CA LEU A 192 -11.11 -13.77 11.41
C LEU A 192 -11.74 -14.05 10.06
N ARG A 193 -11.40 -13.29 9.02
CA ARG A 193 -11.89 -13.54 7.66
C ARG A 193 -10.81 -14.23 6.83
N PRO A 194 -11.18 -15.22 6.01
CA PRO A 194 -10.24 -15.82 5.07
C PRO A 194 -9.76 -14.77 4.06
N LEU A 195 -8.53 -14.93 3.59
CA LEU A 195 -8.05 -14.18 2.44
C LEU A 195 -8.64 -14.79 1.16
N PRO A 196 -8.85 -14.01 0.09
CA PRO A 196 -9.22 -14.54 -1.22
C PRO A 196 -8.24 -15.61 -1.69
N ASP A 197 -8.71 -16.52 -2.56
CA ASP A 197 -7.90 -17.58 -3.12
C ASP A 197 -6.64 -17.01 -3.79
N LYS A 198 -5.51 -17.66 -3.50
CA LYS A 198 -4.19 -17.27 -4.02
C LYS A 198 -4.12 -17.33 -5.55
N PHE A 199 -4.80 -18.26 -6.17
CA PHE A 199 -4.72 -18.52 -7.62
C PHE A 199 -5.63 -17.60 -8.44
N HIS A 200 -6.77 -17.21 -7.89
CA HIS A 200 -7.74 -16.35 -8.58
C HIS A 200 -7.68 -14.89 -8.10
N GLY A 201 -7.12 -14.64 -6.90
CA GLY A 201 -7.02 -13.30 -6.34
C GLY A 201 -8.38 -12.59 -6.30
N MET A 202 -8.34 -11.27 -6.22
CA MET A 202 -9.51 -10.43 -6.45
C MET A 202 -9.52 -10.03 -7.93
N GLN A 203 -10.26 -10.75 -8.78
CA GLN A 203 -10.38 -10.42 -10.21
C GLN A 203 -11.42 -9.33 -10.46
N ASP A 204 -12.47 -9.30 -9.65
CA ASP A 204 -13.51 -8.29 -9.74
C ASP A 204 -12.96 -6.90 -9.36
N GLN A 205 -13.00 -5.98 -10.32
CA GLN A 205 -12.49 -4.62 -10.17
C GLN A 205 -13.30 -3.82 -9.15
N GLU A 206 -14.61 -4.02 -9.09
CA GLU A 206 -15.45 -3.33 -8.12
C GLU A 206 -15.16 -3.81 -6.70
N LEU A 207 -14.95 -5.11 -6.50
CA LEU A 207 -14.57 -5.67 -5.22
C LEU A 207 -13.19 -5.14 -4.76
N LYS A 208 -12.23 -4.97 -5.67
CA LYS A 208 -10.94 -4.31 -5.37
C LYS A 208 -11.12 -2.89 -4.87
N TYR A 209 -12.04 -2.14 -5.44
CA TYR A 209 -12.33 -0.77 -4.99
C TYR A 209 -13.04 -0.75 -3.65
N ARG A 210 -14.01 -1.62 -3.42
CA ARG A 210 -14.77 -1.71 -2.16
C ARG A 210 -13.93 -2.24 -1.01
N GLN A 211 -13.05 -3.21 -1.27
CA GLN A 211 -12.19 -3.85 -0.29
C GLN A 211 -10.70 -3.57 -0.60
N ARG A 212 -10.36 -2.30 -0.77
CA ARG A 212 -8.99 -1.87 -1.10
C ARG A 212 -7.93 -2.44 -0.15
N TYR A 213 -8.24 -2.57 1.13
CA TYR A 213 -7.36 -3.17 2.11
C TYR A 213 -7.03 -4.65 1.82
N VAL A 214 -7.97 -5.41 1.26
CA VAL A 214 -7.71 -6.79 0.82
C VAL A 214 -6.87 -6.80 -0.45
N ASP A 215 -7.19 -5.96 -1.43
CA ASP A 215 -6.40 -5.77 -2.65
C ASP A 215 -4.94 -5.44 -2.31
N LEU A 216 -4.68 -4.53 -1.37
CA LEU A 216 -3.33 -4.19 -0.90
C LEU A 216 -2.62 -5.35 -0.18
N ILE A 217 -3.35 -6.26 0.47
CA ILE A 217 -2.77 -7.46 1.07
C ILE A 217 -2.33 -8.45 -0.01
N MET A 218 -3.16 -8.65 -1.02
CA MET A 218 -3.00 -9.71 -2.02
C MET A 218 -2.10 -9.31 -3.19
N ASP A 219 -2.19 -8.05 -3.65
CA ASP A 219 -1.53 -7.55 -4.86
C ASP A 219 -0.41 -6.56 -4.51
N GLU A 220 0.84 -6.99 -4.75
CA GLU A 220 2.02 -6.14 -4.55
C GLU A 220 2.03 -4.96 -5.53
N SER A 221 1.57 -5.16 -6.76
CA SER A 221 1.51 -4.09 -7.77
C SER A 221 0.54 -2.98 -7.36
N ALA A 222 -0.55 -3.31 -6.65
CA ALA A 222 -1.44 -2.31 -6.05
C ALA A 222 -0.68 -1.45 -5.02
N ARG A 223 0.08 -2.06 -4.10
CA ARG A 223 0.90 -1.31 -3.13
C ARG A 223 1.91 -0.40 -3.82
N GLN A 224 2.59 -0.90 -4.84
CA GLN A 224 3.57 -0.12 -5.60
C GLN A 224 2.93 1.08 -6.31
N ARG A 225 1.74 0.92 -6.90
CA ARG A 225 0.99 2.02 -7.53
C ARG A 225 0.66 3.13 -6.53
N PHE A 226 0.18 2.79 -5.33
CA PHE A 226 -0.11 3.80 -4.30
C PHE A 226 1.16 4.47 -3.76
N ALA A 227 2.23 3.72 -3.55
CA ALA A 227 3.52 4.27 -3.15
C ALA A 227 4.10 5.21 -4.22
N LEU A 228 3.98 4.83 -5.50
CA LEU A 228 4.39 5.66 -6.63
C LEU A 228 3.59 6.96 -6.70
N ARG A 229 2.25 6.88 -6.53
CA ARG A 229 1.39 8.05 -6.47
C ARG A 229 1.83 9.03 -5.39
N SER A 230 2.09 8.54 -4.17
CA SER A 230 2.54 9.39 -3.05
C SER A 230 3.89 10.06 -3.35
N ARG A 231 4.83 9.32 -3.95
CA ARG A 231 6.13 9.90 -4.37
C ARG A 231 5.96 10.94 -5.47
N ALA A 232 5.11 10.69 -6.45
CA ALA A 232 4.84 11.65 -7.53
C ALA A 232 4.29 12.97 -7.00
N LEU A 233 3.36 12.92 -6.05
CA LEU A 233 2.84 14.13 -5.38
C LEU A 233 3.92 14.85 -4.57
N GLY A 234 4.82 14.12 -3.91
CA GLY A 234 5.98 14.71 -3.22
C GLY A 234 6.90 15.46 -4.17
N VAL A 235 7.23 14.86 -5.31
CA VAL A 235 8.09 15.48 -6.35
C VAL A 235 7.43 16.72 -6.94
N LEU A 236 6.11 16.68 -7.21
CA LEU A 236 5.38 17.87 -7.70
C LEU A 236 5.43 19.02 -6.69
N ARG A 237 5.22 18.71 -5.41
CA ARG A 237 5.28 19.71 -4.33
C ARG A 237 6.67 20.33 -4.20
N GLU A 238 7.70 19.49 -4.17
CA GLU A 238 9.08 19.94 -4.11
C GLU A 238 9.44 20.83 -5.32
N PHE A 239 9.00 20.43 -6.52
CA PHE A 239 9.21 21.24 -7.74
C PHE A 239 8.57 22.62 -7.60
N MET A 240 7.30 22.71 -7.18
CA MET A 240 6.61 24.00 -7.05
C MET A 240 7.26 24.90 -6.01
N VAL A 241 7.67 24.33 -4.86
CA VAL A 241 8.37 25.07 -3.80
C VAL A 241 9.72 25.59 -4.31
N ASN A 242 10.47 24.78 -5.05
CA ASN A 242 11.77 25.19 -5.62
C ASN A 242 11.63 26.26 -6.74
N GLU A 243 10.47 26.32 -7.42
CA GLU A 243 10.14 27.37 -8.38
C GLU A 243 9.61 28.65 -7.67
N GLY A 244 9.64 28.69 -6.33
CA GLY A 244 9.25 29.86 -5.52
C GLY A 244 7.75 30.00 -5.32
N PHE A 245 6.96 28.93 -5.53
CA PHE A 245 5.54 28.94 -5.21
C PHE A 245 5.33 28.59 -3.73
N MET A 246 4.41 29.30 -3.09
CA MET A 246 3.94 28.99 -1.74
C MET A 246 2.76 28.03 -1.81
N GLU A 247 2.85 26.90 -1.10
CA GLU A 247 1.72 25.98 -0.94
C GLU A 247 0.70 26.61 0.04
N VAL A 248 -0.56 26.60 -0.36
CA VAL A 248 -1.67 27.15 0.41
C VAL A 248 -2.82 26.17 0.48
N GLU A 249 -3.68 26.33 1.47
CA GLU A 249 -4.95 25.63 1.60
C GLU A 249 -6.09 26.65 1.60
N THR A 250 -7.02 26.50 0.64
CA THR A 250 -8.20 27.34 0.53
C THR A 250 -9.45 26.57 0.95
N PRO A 251 -10.57 27.26 1.28
CA PRO A 251 -11.79 26.58 1.73
C PRO A 251 -12.30 25.55 0.72
N MET A 252 -12.75 24.39 1.21
CA MET A 252 -13.47 23.38 0.41
C MET A 252 -14.97 23.63 0.36
N LEU A 253 -15.54 24.30 1.38
CA LEU A 253 -16.94 24.71 1.40
C LEU A 253 -17.03 26.15 0.92
N HIS A 254 -17.77 26.36 -0.16
CA HIS A 254 -17.99 27.65 -0.80
C HIS A 254 -19.42 28.11 -0.63
N PRO A 255 -19.68 29.38 -0.30
CA PRO A 255 -21.02 29.94 -0.30
C PRO A 255 -21.57 30.14 -1.73
N ILE A 256 -20.67 30.31 -2.69
CA ILE A 256 -20.99 30.45 -4.12
C ILE A 256 -20.05 29.54 -4.91
N PRO A 257 -20.57 28.58 -5.67
CA PRO A 257 -19.74 27.74 -6.51
C PRO A 257 -19.14 28.53 -7.69
N GLY A 258 -17.89 28.24 -8.06
CA GLY A 258 -17.23 28.92 -9.16
C GLY A 258 -15.86 28.35 -9.46
N GLY A 259 -15.21 28.90 -10.50
CA GLY A 259 -13.86 28.51 -10.93
C GLY A 259 -13.85 27.36 -11.98
N ALA A 260 -14.99 26.77 -12.31
CA ALA A 260 -15.14 25.76 -13.36
C ALA A 260 -16.60 25.69 -13.83
N ASN A 261 -16.81 25.11 -15.01
CA ASN A 261 -18.15 24.80 -15.48
C ASN A 261 -18.50 23.34 -15.12
N ALA A 262 -18.96 23.13 -13.89
CA ALA A 262 -19.31 21.82 -13.34
C ALA A 262 -20.44 21.92 -12.33
N LYS A 263 -21.21 20.83 -12.16
CA LYS A 263 -22.29 20.76 -11.17
C LYS A 263 -21.69 20.52 -9.78
N PRO A 264 -21.97 21.39 -8.78
CA PRO A 264 -21.46 21.19 -7.42
C PRO A 264 -22.30 20.18 -6.62
N PHE A 265 -21.69 19.59 -5.58
CA PHE A 265 -22.44 18.98 -4.48
C PHE A 265 -22.91 20.09 -3.54
N VAL A 266 -24.14 19.97 -3.05
CA VAL A 266 -24.77 20.90 -2.13
C VAL A 266 -24.82 20.28 -0.73
N THR A 267 -24.53 21.08 0.29
CA THR A 267 -24.75 20.73 1.70
C THR A 267 -25.33 21.93 2.44
N HIS A 268 -25.90 21.72 3.64
CA HIS A 268 -26.50 22.77 4.44
C HIS A 268 -25.68 23.02 5.71
N HIS A 269 -25.41 24.29 6.01
CA HIS A 269 -24.75 24.71 7.25
C HIS A 269 -25.81 25.06 8.29
N ASN A 270 -26.11 24.16 9.20
CA ASN A 270 -27.22 24.28 10.15
C ASN A 270 -27.18 25.56 11.01
N ALA A 271 -25.99 25.94 11.51
CA ALA A 271 -25.88 27.12 12.39
C ALA A 271 -26.05 28.47 11.65
N LEU A 272 -25.81 28.49 10.35
CA LEU A 272 -25.97 29.69 9.52
C LEU A 272 -27.25 29.65 8.66
N GLU A 273 -28.03 28.56 8.72
CA GLU A 273 -29.23 28.35 7.90
C GLU A 273 -28.93 28.64 6.41
N GLN A 274 -27.78 28.18 5.91
CA GLN A 274 -27.29 28.53 4.58
C GLN A 274 -26.81 27.29 3.81
N ASP A 275 -27.19 27.24 2.54
CA ASP A 275 -26.62 26.23 1.62
C ASP A 275 -25.17 26.56 1.29
N MET A 276 -24.35 25.54 1.34
CA MET A 276 -22.93 25.56 0.98
C MET A 276 -22.65 24.56 -0.12
N PHE A 277 -21.60 24.79 -0.85
CA PHE A 277 -21.22 23.95 -2.00
C PHE A 277 -19.82 23.39 -1.78
N LEU A 278 -19.65 22.08 -2.03
CA LEU A 278 -18.31 21.54 -2.16
C LEU A 278 -17.65 22.11 -3.42
N ARG A 279 -16.44 22.62 -3.27
CA ARG A 279 -15.74 23.35 -4.34
C ARG A 279 -15.56 22.49 -5.59
N ILE A 280 -15.81 23.07 -6.74
CA ILE A 280 -15.55 22.49 -8.07
C ILE A 280 -14.15 22.81 -8.57
N ALA A 281 -13.52 23.88 -8.05
CA ALA A 281 -12.15 24.32 -8.27
C ALA A 281 -11.73 25.32 -7.17
N PRO A 282 -10.42 25.45 -6.83
CA PRO A 282 -9.90 26.43 -5.88
C PRO A 282 -9.66 27.81 -6.51
N GLU A 283 -9.85 27.98 -7.80
CA GLU A 283 -9.47 29.13 -8.64
C GLU A 283 -9.73 30.49 -7.98
N LEU A 284 -10.99 30.76 -7.58
CA LEU A 284 -11.39 32.09 -7.10
C LEU A 284 -10.68 32.47 -5.79
N TYR A 285 -10.43 31.50 -4.92
CA TYR A 285 -9.69 31.75 -3.68
C TYR A 285 -8.21 31.93 -3.92
N LEU A 286 -7.60 31.17 -4.82
CA LEU A 286 -6.19 31.35 -5.19
C LEU A 286 -5.97 32.73 -5.84
N LYS A 287 -6.88 33.18 -6.69
CA LYS A 287 -6.83 34.56 -7.26
C LYS A 287 -6.95 35.64 -6.21
N ARG A 288 -7.77 35.45 -5.16
CA ARG A 288 -7.85 36.40 -4.04
C ARG A 288 -6.53 36.50 -3.27
N LEU A 289 -5.77 35.41 -3.14
CA LEU A 289 -4.45 35.45 -2.53
C LEU A 289 -3.45 36.24 -3.37
N ILE A 290 -3.52 36.13 -4.70
CA ILE A 290 -2.72 36.97 -5.61
C ILE A 290 -3.08 38.44 -5.45
N VAL A 291 -4.37 38.79 -5.42
CA VAL A 291 -4.84 40.16 -5.15
C VAL A 291 -4.38 40.66 -3.77
N GLY A 292 -4.28 39.75 -2.80
CA GLY A 292 -3.78 40.03 -1.44
C GLY A 292 -2.27 40.25 -1.35
N GLY A 293 -1.52 40.09 -2.48
CA GLY A 293 -0.10 40.40 -2.53
C GLY A 293 0.84 39.17 -2.56
N PHE A 294 0.32 37.96 -2.60
CA PHE A 294 1.18 36.78 -2.85
C PHE A 294 1.52 36.70 -4.35
N GLU A 295 2.80 36.59 -4.68
CA GLU A 295 3.22 36.56 -6.07
C GLU A 295 3.00 35.22 -6.75
N ARG A 296 3.19 34.11 -6.02
CA ARG A 296 3.12 32.74 -6.54
C ARG A 296 2.49 31.83 -5.49
N VAL A 297 1.38 31.23 -5.82
CA VAL A 297 0.69 30.26 -4.95
C VAL A 297 0.29 29.02 -5.69
N PHE A 298 0.26 27.90 -5.01
CA PHE A 298 -0.31 26.67 -5.51
C PHE A 298 -1.02 25.88 -4.40
N GLU A 299 -1.94 25.05 -4.81
CA GLU A 299 -2.66 24.13 -3.94
C GLU A 299 -2.74 22.75 -4.59
N ILE A 300 -2.43 21.70 -3.82
CA ILE A 300 -2.68 20.29 -4.21
C ILE A 300 -3.74 19.76 -3.28
N ASN A 301 -4.99 19.71 -3.73
CA ASN A 301 -6.09 19.32 -2.86
C ASN A 301 -7.29 18.75 -3.62
N ARG A 302 -8.36 18.42 -2.91
CA ARG A 302 -9.58 17.84 -3.47
C ARG A 302 -10.48 18.88 -4.10
N SER A 303 -11.08 18.48 -5.24
CA SER A 303 -12.23 19.15 -5.84
C SER A 303 -13.32 18.12 -6.13
N PHE A 304 -14.56 18.58 -6.25
CA PHE A 304 -15.77 17.76 -6.27
C PHE A 304 -16.64 18.18 -7.46
N ARG A 305 -17.10 17.23 -8.26
CA ARG A 305 -18.02 17.47 -9.37
C ARG A 305 -19.14 16.45 -9.35
N ASN A 306 -20.39 16.89 -9.17
CA ASN A 306 -21.57 16.05 -9.11
C ASN A 306 -22.06 15.71 -10.53
N GLU A 307 -21.24 14.94 -11.23
CA GLU A 307 -21.42 14.58 -12.63
C GLU A 307 -21.29 13.06 -12.81
N GLY A 308 -21.41 12.58 -14.06
CA GLY A 308 -21.34 11.16 -14.37
C GLY A 308 -19.97 10.55 -14.04
N VAL A 309 -19.99 9.33 -13.52
CA VAL A 309 -18.81 8.55 -13.15
C VAL A 309 -18.39 7.64 -14.31
N ASN A 310 -17.11 7.61 -14.63
CA ASN A 310 -16.52 6.66 -15.57
C ASN A 310 -15.09 6.30 -15.17
N VAL A 311 -14.37 5.53 -16.00
CA VAL A 311 -13.03 5.05 -15.71
C VAL A 311 -12.00 6.19 -15.45
N ARG A 312 -12.24 7.37 -16.00
CA ARG A 312 -11.34 8.54 -15.91
C ARG A 312 -11.88 9.66 -15.02
N HIS A 313 -13.15 9.66 -14.67
CA HIS A 313 -13.81 10.75 -13.95
C HIS A 313 -14.46 10.21 -12.68
N ASN A 314 -13.93 10.67 -11.55
CA ASN A 314 -14.52 10.44 -10.23
C ASN A 314 -15.18 11.73 -9.73
N PRO A 315 -16.24 11.64 -8.94
CA PRO A 315 -16.89 12.83 -8.37
C PRO A 315 -16.01 13.59 -7.39
N GLU A 316 -15.02 12.94 -6.81
CA GLU A 316 -13.99 13.50 -5.95
C GLU A 316 -12.61 13.17 -6.53
N PHE A 317 -11.76 14.17 -6.76
CA PHE A 317 -10.44 14.00 -7.36
C PHE A 317 -9.44 14.99 -6.79
N THR A 318 -8.16 14.65 -6.88
CA THR A 318 -7.06 15.56 -6.52
C THR A 318 -6.68 16.38 -7.74
N ILE A 319 -6.60 17.71 -7.57
CA ILE A 319 -6.11 18.65 -8.56
C ILE A 319 -4.93 19.43 -7.97
N MET A 320 -4.02 19.87 -8.82
CA MET A 320 -3.05 20.92 -8.53
C MET A 320 -3.43 22.14 -9.36
N GLU A 321 -3.63 23.28 -8.72
CA GLU A 321 -3.76 24.57 -9.37
C GLU A 321 -2.71 25.54 -8.85
N SER A 322 -2.18 26.36 -9.74
CA SER A 322 -1.17 27.37 -9.40
C SER A 322 -1.46 28.67 -10.10
N TYR A 323 -1.19 29.78 -9.42
CA TYR A 323 -1.35 31.13 -9.94
C TYR A 323 -0.09 31.93 -9.65
N CYS A 324 0.29 32.73 -10.64
CA CYS A 324 1.43 33.64 -10.57
C CYS A 324 0.97 35.04 -10.96
N SER A 325 1.38 36.03 -10.20
CA SER A 325 1.23 37.44 -10.55
C SER A 325 2.08 37.74 -11.80
N THR A 326 1.50 38.42 -12.79
CA THR A 326 2.21 38.93 -13.97
C THR A 326 2.66 40.37 -13.79
N ILE A 327 2.63 40.90 -12.57
CA ILE A 327 3.18 42.23 -12.29
C ILE A 327 4.68 42.10 -12.58
N ALA A 328 5.06 42.60 -13.76
CA ALA A 328 6.45 42.67 -14.15
C ALA A 328 7.20 43.55 -13.15
N SER A 329 8.25 43.02 -12.59
CA SER A 329 9.29 43.79 -11.94
C SER A 329 10.05 44.59 -12.96
#